data_ed899ac89ec80f20b81273621eae8aac
#
_entry.id   ed899ac89ec80f20b81273621eae8aac
#
_cell.length_a   1.000
_cell.length_b   1.000
_cell.length_c   1.000
_cell.angle_alpha   90.00
_cell.angle_beta   90.00
_cell.angle_gamma   90.00
#
_symmetry.space_group_name_H-M   'P 1'
#
loop_
_entity.id
_entity.type
_entity.pdbx_description
1 polymer ?
#
loop_
_entity_poly.entity_id
_entity_poly.type
_entity_poly.pdbx_seq_one_letter_code
_entity_poly.pdbx_strand_id
1 'polypeptide(L)' 'MHGVDVRIGVTQAPREINIELAEDVDRDDLKARIEASLAGASDVLWITDKRGKDVAVPSAKIAYIELGSADGDRKIGFGG' A
#
# COMPACT_ATOMS: atom_id res chain seq x y z
N MET A 1 -18.04 1.13 1.07
CA MET A 1 -17.77 0.99 0.03
C MET A 1 -16.54 1.48 -0.52
N HIS A 2 -15.85 2.35 0.00
CA HIS A 2 -14.65 2.83 -0.50
C HIS A 2 -13.50 2.29 0.26
N GLY A 3 -12.84 1.32 -0.22
CA GLY A 3 -11.68 0.75 0.43
C GLY A 3 -10.44 1.60 0.20
N VAL A 4 -9.32 1.14 0.68
CA VAL A 4 -8.04 1.78 0.47
C VAL A 4 -7.25 0.90 -0.48
N ASP A 5 -6.72 1.50 -1.53
CA ASP A 5 -5.91 0.75 -2.47
C ASP A 5 -4.45 0.99 -2.18
N VAL A 6 -3.68 -0.08 -2.16
CA VAL A 6 -2.24 0.01 -1.98
C VAL A 6 -1.58 -0.51 -3.24
N ARG A 7 -0.70 0.29 -3.82
CA ARG A 7 0.00 -0.12 -5.01
C ARG A 7 1.48 -0.11 -4.69
N ILE A 8 2.14 -1.24 -4.84
CA ILE A 8 3.53 -1.39 -4.46
C ILE A 8 4.37 -1.69 -5.69
N GLY A 9 5.32 -0.81 -5.95
CA GLY A 9 6.26 -1.05 -7.02
C GLY A 9 7.45 -1.83 -6.47
N VAL A 10 7.79 -2.94 -7.11
CA VAL A 10 8.84 -3.81 -6.65
C VAL A 10 10.01 -3.74 -7.61
N THR A 11 11.23 -3.69 -7.09
CA THR A 11 12.41 -3.59 -7.94
C THR A 11 12.56 -4.85 -8.78
N GLN A 12 13.01 -4.66 -9.98
CA GLN A 12 13.25 -5.77 -10.88
C GLN A 12 12.03 -6.60 -11.24
N ALA A 13 10.86 -6.04 -11.05
CA ALA A 13 9.63 -6.70 -11.43
C ALA A 13 8.86 -5.79 -12.36
N PRO A 14 8.30 -6.30 -13.42
CA PRO A 14 7.57 -5.48 -14.39
C PRO A 14 6.18 -5.10 -13.92
N ARG A 15 5.66 -5.73 -12.88
CA ARG A 15 4.32 -5.47 -12.45
C ARG A 15 4.27 -4.94 -11.07
N GLU A 16 3.30 -4.13 -10.79
CA GLU A 16 3.04 -3.64 -9.45
C GLU A 16 2.18 -4.61 -8.69
N ILE A 17 2.28 -4.61 -7.39
CA ILE A 17 1.41 -5.40 -6.55
C ILE A 17 0.27 -4.48 -6.13
N ASN A 18 -0.95 -4.87 -6.41
CA ASN A 18 -2.14 -4.10 -6.04
C ASN A 18 -2.89 -4.84 -4.95
N ILE A 19 -3.14 -4.16 -3.84
CA ILE A 19 -3.83 -4.76 -2.71
C ILE A 19 -4.99 -3.86 -2.33
N GLU A 20 -6.17 -4.44 -2.20
CA GLU A 20 -7.34 -3.70 -1.79
C GLU A 20 -7.60 -3.98 -0.34
N LEU A 21 -7.67 -2.96 0.48
CA LEU A 21 -7.84 -3.11 1.91
C LEU A 21 -9.28 -2.80 2.31
N ALA A 22 -9.67 -3.25 3.49
CA ALA A 22 -11.02 -2.99 3.98
C ALA A 22 -11.16 -1.50 4.23
N GLU A 23 -12.39 -1.00 4.15
CA GLU A 23 -12.61 0.43 4.32
C GLU A 23 -12.39 0.88 5.74
N ASP A 24 -12.37 -0.01 6.72
CA ASP A 24 -12.15 0.38 8.10
C ASP A 24 -10.68 0.31 8.51
N VAL A 25 -9.77 0.18 7.57
CA VAL A 25 -8.37 0.11 7.90
C VAL A 25 -7.91 1.45 8.45
N ASP A 26 -7.02 1.42 9.41
CA ASP A 26 -6.47 2.64 9.99
C ASP A 26 -5.36 3.15 9.07
N ARG A 27 -5.64 4.20 8.32
CA ARG A 27 -4.69 4.72 7.35
C ARG A 27 -3.45 5.29 8.01
N ASP A 28 -3.57 5.89 9.18
CA ASP A 28 -2.41 6.47 9.84
C ASP A 28 -1.46 5.36 10.31
N ASP A 29 -2.01 4.27 10.84
CA ASP A 29 -1.21 3.16 11.25
C ASP A 29 -0.55 2.51 10.03
N LEU A 30 -1.28 2.39 8.95
CA LEU A 30 -0.76 1.82 7.72
C LEU A 30 0.39 2.66 7.19
N LYS A 31 0.22 3.98 7.17
CA LYS A 31 1.27 4.85 6.70
C LYS A 31 2.52 4.73 7.57
N ALA A 32 2.36 4.60 8.87
CA ALA A 32 3.52 4.45 9.75
C ALA A 32 4.27 3.16 9.45
N ARG A 33 3.54 2.09 9.18
CA ARG A 33 4.17 0.82 8.85
C ARG A 33 4.88 0.87 7.51
N ILE A 34 4.28 1.57 6.56
CA ILE A 34 4.88 1.73 5.25
C ILE A 34 6.16 2.56 5.36
N GLU A 35 6.11 3.62 6.13
CA GLU A 35 7.28 4.46 6.31
C GLU A 35 8.41 3.70 6.98
N ALA A 36 8.10 2.87 7.97
CA ALA A 36 9.10 2.07 8.64
C ALA A 36 9.76 1.12 7.66
N SER A 37 8.97 0.54 6.77
CA SER A 37 9.48 -0.37 5.78
C SER A 37 10.38 0.34 4.78
N LEU A 38 9.94 1.50 4.30
CA LEU A 38 10.71 2.26 3.32
C LEU A 38 12.01 2.79 3.93
N ALA A 39 12.01 3.05 5.21
CA ALA A 39 13.19 3.54 5.90
C ALA A 39 14.14 2.42 6.30
N GLY A 40 13.77 1.18 6.07
CA GLY A 40 14.61 0.05 6.41
C GLY A 40 14.50 -0.40 7.86
N ALA A 41 13.53 0.13 8.58
CA ALA A 41 13.36 -0.25 9.99
C ALA A 41 12.67 -1.59 10.14
N SER A 42 11.97 -2.05 9.12
CA SER A 42 11.33 -3.35 9.11
C SER A 42 11.84 -4.13 7.94
N ASP A 43 12.06 -5.43 8.10
CA ASP A 43 12.54 -6.25 7.00
C ASP A 43 11.43 -6.66 6.04
N VAL A 44 10.22 -6.75 6.53
CA VAL A 44 9.09 -7.21 5.73
C VAL A 44 7.90 -6.33 6.02
N LEU A 45 7.20 -5.93 4.98
CA LEU A 45 5.96 -5.20 5.13
C LEU A 45 4.81 -6.19 4.99
N TRP A 46 4.01 -6.32 6.03
CA TRP A 46 2.85 -7.18 6.03
C TRP A 46 1.59 -6.36 5.83
N ILE A 47 0.77 -6.75 4.90
CA ILE A 47 -0.50 -6.07 4.65
C ILE A 47 -1.58 -7.12 4.51
N THR A 48 -2.71 -6.91 5.17
CA THR A 48 -3.84 -7.82 5.07
C THR A 48 -4.89 -7.21 4.15
N ASP A 49 -5.32 -7.93 3.15
CA ASP A 49 -6.29 -7.39 2.20
C ASP A 49 -7.71 -7.51 2.75
N LYS A 50 -8.68 -6.98 2.03
CA LYS A 50 -10.05 -6.95 2.51
C LYS A 50 -10.66 -8.33 2.67
N ARG A 51 -10.05 -9.34 2.09
CA ARG A 51 -10.54 -10.70 2.22
C ARG A 51 -9.84 -11.47 3.31
N GLY A 52 -8.94 -10.83 4.04
CA GLY A 52 -8.22 -11.48 5.09
C GLY A 52 -6.94 -12.16 4.66
N LYS A 53 -6.50 -11.92 3.42
CA LYS A 53 -5.29 -12.55 2.94
C LYS A 53 -4.11 -11.69 3.34
N ASP A 54 -3.11 -12.30 3.94
CA ASP A 54 -1.90 -11.59 4.35
C ASP A 54 -0.89 -11.60 3.22
N VAL A 55 -0.36 -10.44 2.91
CA VAL A 55 0.64 -10.30 1.87
C VAL A 55 1.90 -9.78 2.52
N ALA A 56 3.02 -10.42 2.29
CA ALA A 56 4.31 -10.02 2.83
C ALA A 56 5.20 -9.57 1.71
N VAL A 57 5.76 -8.37 1.82
CA VAL A 57 6.64 -7.84 0.79
C VAL A 57 7.97 -7.50 1.44
N PRO A 58 9.08 -8.05 0.94
CA PRO A 58 10.38 -7.73 1.51
C PRO A 58 10.67 -6.25 1.34
N SER A 59 11.01 -5.58 2.42
CA SER A 59 11.25 -4.15 2.36
C SER A 59 12.35 -3.77 1.38
N ALA A 60 13.36 -4.59 1.28
CA ALA A 60 14.48 -4.31 0.39
C ALA A 60 14.10 -4.34 -1.08
N LYS A 61 12.96 -4.94 -1.41
CA LYS A 61 12.54 -5.01 -2.79
C LYS A 61 11.51 -3.95 -3.16
N ILE A 62 11.12 -3.12 -2.23
CA ILE A 62 10.10 -2.12 -2.49
C ILE A 62 10.74 -0.90 -3.11
N ALA A 63 10.26 -0.51 -4.28
CA ALA A 63 10.72 0.69 -4.94
C ALA A 63 9.88 1.90 -4.53
N TYR A 64 8.57 1.71 -4.41
CA TYR A 64 7.68 2.78 -3.96
C TYR A 64 6.35 2.18 -3.54
N ILE A 65 5.56 2.93 -2.80
CA ILE A 65 4.23 2.50 -2.39
C ILE A 65 3.30 3.70 -2.54
N GLU A 66 2.15 3.47 -3.15
CA GLU A 66 1.12 4.49 -3.28
C GLU A 66 -0.10 4.07 -2.49
N LEU A 67 -0.66 4.99 -1.74
CA LEU A 67 -1.88 4.77 -1.02
C LEU A 67 -2.96 5.64 -1.64
N GLY A 68 -4.07 5.05 -1.98
CA GLY A 68 -5.17 5.81 -2.54
C GLY A 68 -6.49 5.26 -2.07
N SER A 69 -7.53 5.99 -2.30
CA SER A 69 -8.87 5.48 -2.06
C SER A 69 -9.66 5.81 -3.28
N ALA A 70 -10.70 5.07 -3.50
CA ALA A 70 -11.53 5.29 -4.67
C ALA A 70 -11.99 6.71 -4.74
N ASP A 71 -12.39 7.27 -3.62
CA ASP A 71 -12.84 8.62 -3.62
C ASP A 71 -11.72 9.59 -3.84
N GLY A 72 -10.67 9.43 -3.15
CA GLY A 72 -9.59 10.36 -3.24
C GLY A 72 -8.94 10.40 -4.57
N ASP A 73 -8.75 9.26 -5.15
CA ASP A 73 -8.13 9.21 -6.41
C ASP A 73 -8.85 9.95 -7.42
N ARG A 74 -10.15 9.90 -7.39
CA ARG A 74 -10.85 10.55 -8.38
C ARG A 74 -10.67 11.97 -8.34
N LYS A 75 -10.55 12.54 -7.21
CA LYS A 75 -10.49 13.86 -7.17
C LYS A 75 -9.31 14.41 -7.67
N ILE A 76 -8.35 13.76 -7.74
CA ILE A 76 -7.26 14.31 -8.17
C ILE A 76 -7.19 14.61 -9.45
N GLY A 77 -7.93 14.17 -10.03
CA GLY A 77 -7.89 14.50 -11.22
C GLY A 77 -7.48 15.76 -11.36
N PHE A 78 -7.21 16.35 -11.09
CA PHE A 78 -6.90 17.50 -11.23
C PHE A 78 -5.79 17.80 -10.93
N GLY A 79 -5.70 17.59 -10.80
CA GLY A 79 -4.98 18.00 -10.69
C GLY A 79 -4.29 17.60 -10.42
N GLY A 80 -4.27 17.49 -10.35
CA GLY A 80 -3.57 17.10 -9.99
C GLY A 80 -3.59 16.85 -10.42
#